data_20cf123e064f977437b21a11e6bf54d9
#
_entry.id   20cf123e064f977437b21a11e6bf54d9
#
_cell.length_a   1.000
_cell.length_b   1.000
_cell.length_c   1.000
_cell.angle_alpha   90.00
_cell.angle_beta   90.00
_cell.angle_gamma   90.00
#
_symmetry.space_group_name_H-M   'P 1'
#
loop_
_entity.id
_entity.type
_entity.pdbx_description
1 polymer ?
#
loop_
_entity_poly.entity_id
_entity_poly.type
_entity_poly.pdbx_seq_one_letter_code
_entity_poly.pdbx_strand_id
1 'polypeptide(L)'
;MFNDKNFYSQFVGFLKVTLTLAALILMSTVFLVARAPSPETTIPYAEIQEIAREPRLSGAQFSGVADDGSVISLTARNTRPVGDIITADTLLAGIDTVDGTRIDISAGTGEINNSAQTARLTGLARMVTSNGYEMETAGFIANFSTGRIVSEGALEVQAPFGALTAGNLVIETPEGTDEQVMLFQNGVRLVYTSQQ
;
A
#
# COMPACT_ATOMS: atom_id res chain seq x y z
N MET A 1 48.16 -22.84 -71.90
CA MET A 1 48.35 -23.46 -70.61
C MET A 1 48.24 -22.30 -69.62
N PHE A 2 46.96 -22.00 -69.19
CA PHE A 2 46.66 -20.83 -68.40
C PHE A 2 47.00 -21.09 -66.92
N ASN A 3 47.65 -20.11 -66.29
CA ASN A 3 48.28 -20.17 -64.98
C ASN A 3 47.23 -20.02 -63.85
N ASP A 4 46.50 -21.11 -63.60
CA ASP A 4 45.36 -21.10 -62.62
C ASP A 4 45.77 -20.90 -61.15
N LYS A 5 47.05 -21.04 -60.83
CA LYS A 5 47.56 -20.96 -59.47
C LYS A 5 47.63 -19.52 -58.93
N ASN A 6 47.79 -18.54 -59.80
CA ASN A 6 47.84 -17.13 -59.35
C ASN A 6 46.45 -16.52 -59.15
N PHE A 7 45.44 -17.01 -59.89
CA PHE A 7 44.07 -16.50 -59.79
C PHE A 7 43.41 -16.87 -58.48
N TYR A 8 43.62 -18.13 -58.04
CA TYR A 8 43.07 -18.58 -56.75
C TYR A 8 43.65 -17.81 -55.53
N SER A 9 44.98 -17.59 -55.54
CA SER A 9 45.67 -16.86 -54.49
C SER A 9 45.24 -15.38 -54.43
N GLN A 10 45.06 -14.72 -55.56
CA GLN A 10 44.57 -13.37 -55.66
C GLN A 10 43.11 -13.27 -55.25
N PHE A 11 42.29 -14.26 -55.65
CA PHE A 11 40.87 -14.33 -55.24
C PHE A 11 40.70 -14.50 -53.72
N VAL A 12 41.49 -15.40 -53.11
CA VAL A 12 41.47 -15.59 -51.64
C VAL A 12 41.99 -14.34 -50.94
N GLY A 13 42.96 -13.64 -51.43
CA GLY A 13 43.44 -12.37 -50.89
C GLY A 13 42.39 -11.28 -50.95
N PHE A 14 41.73 -11.13 -52.10
CA PHE A 14 40.65 -10.20 -52.28
C PHE A 14 39.45 -10.52 -51.36
N LEU A 15 39.08 -11.81 -51.27
CA LEU A 15 38.00 -12.24 -50.40
C LEU A 15 38.25 -11.91 -48.91
N LYS A 16 39.49 -12.12 -48.44
CA LYS A 16 39.87 -11.76 -47.06
C LYS A 16 39.70 -10.28 -46.78
N VAL A 17 40.17 -9.43 -47.70
CA VAL A 17 40.03 -7.96 -47.51
C VAL A 17 38.58 -7.53 -47.57
N THR A 18 37.80 -8.07 -48.51
CA THR A 18 36.38 -7.71 -48.67
C THR A 18 35.54 -8.18 -47.45
N LEU A 19 35.84 -9.38 -46.92
CA LEU A 19 35.12 -9.89 -45.75
C LEU A 19 35.43 -9.06 -44.49
N THR A 20 36.69 -8.65 -44.31
CA THR A 20 37.11 -7.82 -43.20
C THR A 20 36.46 -6.43 -43.28
N LEU A 21 36.39 -5.86 -44.49
CA LEU A 21 35.75 -4.57 -44.72
C LEU A 21 34.24 -4.64 -44.50
N ALA A 22 33.58 -5.70 -44.95
CA ALA A 22 32.16 -5.96 -44.70
C ALA A 22 31.85 -6.10 -43.20
N ALA A 23 32.71 -6.81 -42.47
CA ALA A 23 32.56 -6.94 -41.02
C ALA A 23 32.69 -5.60 -40.29
N LEU A 24 33.62 -4.72 -40.71
CA LEU A 24 33.80 -3.38 -40.20
C LEU A 24 32.58 -2.50 -40.48
N ILE A 25 32.00 -2.57 -41.67
CA ILE A 25 30.80 -1.84 -42.05
C ILE A 25 29.60 -2.32 -41.20
N LEU A 26 29.42 -3.62 -41.03
CA LEU A 26 28.36 -4.18 -40.18
C LEU A 26 28.51 -3.76 -38.72
N MET A 27 29.74 -3.79 -38.21
CA MET A 27 29.98 -3.33 -36.83
C MET A 27 29.70 -1.83 -36.65
N SER A 28 30.06 -1.02 -37.69
CA SER A 28 29.75 0.43 -37.69
C SER A 28 28.25 0.71 -37.73
N THR A 29 27.49 -0.06 -38.53
CA THR A 29 26.02 0.12 -38.60
C THR A 29 25.32 -0.31 -37.29
N VAL A 30 25.78 -1.40 -36.65
CA VAL A 30 25.27 -1.79 -35.33
C VAL A 30 25.56 -0.73 -34.29
N PHE A 31 26.77 -0.13 -34.33
CA PHE A 31 27.09 0.98 -33.40
C PHE A 31 26.25 2.25 -33.66
N LEU A 32 25.89 2.52 -34.91
CA LEU A 32 25.07 3.65 -35.29
C LEU A 32 23.59 3.44 -34.85
N VAL A 33 23.07 2.24 -35.01
CA VAL A 33 21.71 1.86 -34.56
C VAL A 33 21.63 1.77 -33.03
N ALA A 34 22.68 1.27 -32.38
CA ALA A 34 22.77 1.23 -30.93
C ALA A 34 22.86 2.63 -30.29
N ARG A 35 23.25 3.65 -31.07
CA ARG A 35 23.22 5.06 -30.66
C ARG A 35 21.96 5.82 -31.09
N ALA A 36 20.94 5.11 -31.61
CA ALA A 36 19.65 5.77 -31.79
C ALA A 36 19.22 6.34 -30.44
N PRO A 37 19.03 7.65 -30.31
CA PRO A 37 18.52 8.23 -29.07
C PRO A 37 17.20 7.56 -28.80
N SER A 38 17.07 6.96 -27.61
CA SER A 38 15.77 6.61 -27.07
C SER A 38 14.91 7.85 -27.23
N PRO A 39 13.63 7.74 -27.67
CA PRO A 39 12.75 8.89 -27.65
C PRO A 39 12.83 9.45 -26.24
N GLU A 40 13.46 10.60 -26.10
CA GLU A 40 13.47 11.35 -24.87
C GLU A 40 12.01 11.60 -24.52
N THR A 41 11.49 10.78 -23.61
CA THR A 41 10.42 11.21 -22.75
C THR A 41 11.08 12.32 -21.93
N THR A 42 11.13 13.51 -22.51
CA THR A 42 11.51 14.74 -21.79
C THR A 42 10.40 14.93 -20.77
N ILE A 43 10.55 14.28 -19.62
CA ILE A 43 9.77 14.64 -18.45
C ILE A 43 10.22 16.06 -18.14
N PRO A 44 9.34 17.08 -18.23
CA PRO A 44 9.73 18.46 -17.98
C PRO A 44 10.38 18.54 -16.59
N TYR A 45 11.55 19.14 -16.49
CA TYR A 45 12.26 19.30 -15.20
C TYR A 45 11.40 19.97 -14.12
N ALA A 46 10.41 20.77 -14.54
CA ALA A 46 9.41 21.36 -13.65
C ALA A 46 8.53 20.30 -12.96
N GLU A 47 8.14 19.25 -13.66
CA GLU A 47 7.30 18.18 -13.14
C GLU A 47 8.07 17.25 -12.17
N ILE A 48 9.36 17.02 -12.43
CA ILE A 48 10.25 16.29 -11.51
C ILE A 48 10.47 17.08 -10.21
N GLN A 49 10.58 18.41 -10.29
CA GLN A 49 10.74 19.26 -9.09
C GLN A 49 9.44 19.32 -8.27
N GLU A 50 8.30 19.24 -8.89
CA GLU A 50 7.01 19.25 -8.20
C GLU A 50 6.76 17.90 -7.51
N ILE A 51 7.05 16.77 -8.16
CA ILE A 51 6.99 15.41 -7.58
C ILE A 51 8.01 15.24 -6.44
N ALA A 52 9.19 15.85 -6.56
CA ALA A 52 10.23 15.81 -5.52
C ALA A 52 9.91 16.68 -4.29
N ARG A 53 9.06 17.69 -4.45
CA ARG A 53 8.66 18.57 -3.33
C ARG A 53 7.53 18.02 -2.49
N GLU A 54 6.66 17.19 -3.08
CA GLU A 54 5.56 16.54 -2.38
C GLU A 54 5.45 15.09 -2.85
N PRO A 55 6.18 14.15 -2.25
CA PRO A 55 6.04 12.75 -2.59
C PRO A 55 4.62 12.29 -2.25
N ARG A 56 3.80 12.09 -3.28
CA ARG A 56 2.45 11.54 -3.17
C ARG A 56 2.46 10.14 -3.74
N LEU A 57 2.04 9.18 -2.94
CA LEU A 57 1.81 7.82 -3.39
C LEU A 57 0.30 7.65 -3.60
N SER A 58 -0.11 7.43 -4.84
CA SER A 58 -1.52 7.15 -5.16
C SER A 58 -1.74 5.64 -5.14
N GLY A 59 -2.80 5.20 -4.42
CA GLY A 59 -3.17 3.79 -4.36
C GLY A 59 -2.18 2.93 -3.58
N ALA A 60 -1.64 3.44 -2.47
CA ALA A 60 -0.80 2.65 -1.57
C ALA A 60 -1.57 1.44 -1.06
N GLN A 61 -0.99 0.25 -1.19
CA GLN A 61 -1.54 -1.00 -0.69
C GLN A 61 -0.52 -1.67 0.22
N PHE A 62 -0.99 -2.16 1.34
CA PHE A 62 -0.23 -2.99 2.27
C PHE A 62 -1.00 -4.27 2.54
N SER A 63 -0.30 -5.39 2.62
CA SER A 63 -0.85 -6.66 3.07
C SER A 63 0.16 -7.34 3.98
N GLY A 64 -0.32 -7.89 5.05
CA GLY A 64 0.49 -8.58 6.05
C GLY A 64 -0.28 -9.68 6.76
N VAL A 65 0.43 -10.45 7.54
CA VAL A 65 -0.14 -11.44 8.43
C VAL A 65 0.25 -11.04 9.85
N ALA A 66 -0.74 -10.93 10.73
CA ALA A 66 -0.53 -10.64 12.13
C ALA A 66 0.02 -11.88 12.88
N ASP A 67 0.52 -11.68 14.09
CA ASP A 67 1.11 -12.75 14.90
C ASP A 67 0.11 -13.87 15.25
N ASP A 68 -1.18 -13.55 15.29
CA ASP A 68 -2.29 -14.49 15.48
C ASP A 68 -2.68 -15.26 14.22
N GLY A 69 -2.06 -14.96 13.07
CA GLY A 69 -2.35 -15.56 11.78
C GLY A 69 -3.44 -14.84 10.96
N SER A 70 -4.03 -13.79 11.48
CA SER A 70 -5.00 -12.96 10.74
C SER A 70 -4.35 -12.25 9.55
N VAL A 71 -5.04 -12.22 8.41
CA VAL A 71 -4.58 -11.53 7.20
C VAL A 71 -5.11 -10.12 7.19
N ILE A 72 -4.21 -9.15 7.13
CA ILE A 72 -4.54 -7.72 7.11
C ILE A 72 -4.26 -7.16 5.72
N SER A 73 -5.22 -6.45 5.17
CA SER A 73 -5.08 -5.66 3.94
C SER A 73 -5.43 -4.20 4.23
N LEU A 74 -4.62 -3.26 3.73
CA LEU A 74 -4.85 -1.83 3.88
C LEU A 74 -4.67 -1.17 2.52
N THR A 75 -5.62 -0.34 2.14
CA THR A 75 -5.57 0.47 0.92
C THR A 75 -5.79 1.94 1.28
N ALA A 76 -4.92 2.80 0.78
CA ALA A 76 -5.04 4.25 0.93
C ALA A 76 -5.00 4.94 -0.44
N ARG A 77 -5.89 5.90 -0.68
CA ARG A 77 -5.97 6.55 -2.00
C ARG A 77 -4.81 7.50 -2.26
N ASN A 78 -4.51 8.37 -1.33
CA ASN A 78 -3.42 9.34 -1.40
C ASN A 78 -2.62 9.28 -0.12
N THR A 79 -1.34 9.03 -0.23
CA THR A 79 -0.45 8.96 0.93
C THR A 79 0.63 10.01 0.79
N ARG A 80 0.84 10.80 1.83
CA ARG A 80 1.83 11.87 1.90
C ARG A 80 2.69 11.68 3.14
N PRO A 81 3.95 11.27 2.98
CA PRO A 81 4.90 11.28 4.08
C PRO A 81 5.43 12.70 4.30
N VAL A 82 5.38 13.18 5.54
CA VAL A 82 5.94 14.46 5.98
C VAL A 82 6.75 14.20 7.25
N GLY A 83 8.06 13.98 7.11
CA GLY A 83 8.91 13.55 8.21
C GLY A 83 8.48 12.18 8.76
N ASP A 84 8.23 12.13 10.07
CA ASP A 84 7.79 10.91 10.76
C ASP A 84 6.27 10.67 10.68
N ILE A 85 5.54 11.61 10.09
CA ILE A 85 4.09 11.54 9.94
C ILE A 85 3.74 11.12 8.52
N ILE A 86 2.87 10.12 8.40
CA ILE A 86 2.29 9.68 7.14
C ILE A 86 0.79 9.99 7.21
N THR A 87 0.33 10.87 6.32
CA THR A 87 -1.11 11.11 6.15
C THR A 87 -1.65 10.36 4.95
N ALA A 88 -2.88 9.88 5.05
CA ALA A 88 -3.55 9.17 3.97
C ALA A 88 -5.02 9.58 3.88
N ASP A 89 -5.51 9.77 2.66
CA ASP A 89 -6.92 10.04 2.40
C ASP A 89 -7.62 8.73 2.02
N THR A 90 -8.85 8.56 2.46
CA THR A 90 -9.69 7.40 2.15
C THR A 90 -8.99 6.06 2.43
N LEU A 91 -9.05 5.66 3.67
CA LEU A 91 -8.51 4.39 4.14
C LEU A 91 -9.58 3.30 4.09
N LEU A 92 -9.19 2.16 3.54
CA LEU A 92 -9.97 0.94 3.56
C LEU A 92 -9.07 -0.17 4.11
N ALA A 93 -9.47 -0.80 5.18
CA ALA A 93 -8.77 -1.95 5.74
C ALA A 93 -9.70 -3.16 5.79
N GLY A 94 -9.16 -4.32 5.47
CA GLY A 94 -9.81 -5.61 5.62
C GLY A 94 -8.97 -6.50 6.51
N ILE A 95 -9.59 -7.19 7.45
CA ILE A 95 -8.96 -8.17 8.31
C ILE A 95 -9.75 -9.47 8.17
N ASP A 96 -9.07 -10.52 7.73
CA ASP A 96 -9.61 -11.87 7.71
C ASP A 96 -8.98 -12.63 8.89
N THR A 97 -9.77 -12.86 9.93
CA THR A 97 -9.33 -13.51 11.17
C THR A 97 -9.26 -15.03 11.01
N VAL A 98 -8.51 -15.69 11.88
CA VAL A 98 -8.29 -17.14 11.82
C VAL A 98 -9.59 -17.94 12.02
N ASP A 99 -10.55 -17.39 12.78
CA ASP A 99 -11.88 -17.97 12.98
C ASP A 99 -12.82 -17.79 11.78
N GLY A 100 -12.36 -17.13 10.71
CA GLY A 100 -13.13 -16.89 9.50
C GLY A 100 -14.02 -15.64 9.55
N THR A 101 -13.90 -14.81 10.58
CA THR A 101 -14.58 -13.51 10.65
C THR A 101 -13.87 -12.52 9.73
N ARG A 102 -14.62 -11.83 8.87
CA ARG A 102 -14.12 -10.70 8.09
C ARG A 102 -14.53 -9.40 8.75
N ILE A 103 -13.56 -8.52 8.90
CA ILE A 103 -13.74 -7.16 9.43
C ILE A 103 -13.32 -6.16 8.36
N ASP A 104 -14.24 -5.32 7.92
CA ASP A 104 -13.98 -4.24 6.97
C ASP A 104 -14.04 -2.90 7.73
N ILE A 105 -12.98 -2.09 7.61
CA ILE A 105 -12.85 -0.80 8.27
C ILE A 105 -12.67 0.26 7.19
N SER A 106 -13.38 1.37 7.31
CA SER A 106 -13.24 2.54 6.44
C SER A 106 -13.10 3.81 7.26
N ALA A 107 -12.28 4.75 6.77
CA ALA A 107 -12.13 6.07 7.37
C ALA A 107 -11.84 7.13 6.29
N GLY A 108 -12.26 8.36 6.54
CA GLY A 108 -12.02 9.47 5.62
C GLY A 108 -10.56 9.86 5.52
N THR A 109 -9.86 9.88 6.65
CA THR A 109 -8.44 10.27 6.75
C THR A 109 -7.72 9.42 7.80
N GLY A 110 -6.44 9.16 7.58
CA GLY A 110 -5.56 8.52 8.55
C GLY A 110 -4.25 9.27 8.69
N GLU A 111 -3.74 9.29 9.89
CA GLU A 111 -2.44 9.81 10.24
C GLU A 111 -1.70 8.75 11.05
N ILE A 112 -0.48 8.40 10.60
CA ILE A 112 0.42 7.50 11.32
C ILE A 112 1.63 8.32 11.75
N ASN A 113 1.91 8.31 13.03
CA ASN A 113 3.12 8.90 13.60
C ASN A 113 4.06 7.78 14.06
N ASN A 114 5.12 7.57 13.28
CA ASN A 114 6.07 6.49 13.54
C ASN A 114 6.89 6.74 14.82
N SER A 115 7.25 7.98 15.12
CA SER A 115 8.00 8.33 16.32
C SER A 115 7.17 8.15 17.60
N ALA A 116 5.90 8.54 17.55
CA ALA A 116 4.97 8.39 18.68
C ALA A 116 4.32 7.00 18.73
N GLN A 117 4.53 6.16 17.72
CA GLN A 117 3.89 4.86 17.55
C GLN A 117 2.37 4.92 17.67
N THR A 118 1.76 5.91 17.03
CA THR A 118 0.31 6.12 17.06
C THR A 118 -0.27 6.18 15.66
N ALA A 119 -1.51 5.71 15.52
CA ALA A 119 -2.34 5.97 14.35
C ALA A 119 -3.64 6.66 14.79
N ARG A 120 -4.08 7.63 14.00
CA ARG A 120 -5.34 8.33 14.17
C ARG A 120 -6.16 8.21 12.91
N LEU A 121 -7.36 7.70 13.01
CA LEU A 121 -8.35 7.61 11.95
C LEU A 121 -9.45 8.63 12.23
N THR A 122 -9.78 9.47 11.25
CA THR A 122 -10.82 10.52 11.39
C THR A 122 -11.70 10.59 10.14
N GLY A 123 -12.75 11.40 10.22
CA GLY A 123 -13.67 11.59 9.10
C GLY A 123 -14.64 10.43 8.92
N LEU A 124 -15.35 10.08 9.98
CA LEU A 124 -16.28 8.97 10.10
C LEU A 124 -15.59 7.61 9.91
N ALA A 125 -15.19 7.01 11.00
CA ALA A 125 -14.65 5.65 11.00
C ALA A 125 -15.82 4.66 11.16
N ARG A 126 -15.94 3.75 10.19
CA ARG A 126 -16.93 2.68 10.17
C ARG A 126 -16.26 1.34 10.15
N MET A 127 -16.75 0.43 10.96
CA MET A 127 -16.33 -0.98 11.01
C MET A 127 -17.55 -1.85 10.76
N VAL A 128 -17.40 -2.83 9.89
CA VAL A 128 -18.44 -3.84 9.61
C VAL A 128 -17.81 -5.22 9.71
N THR A 129 -18.49 -6.14 10.37
CA THR A 129 -18.02 -7.52 10.51
C THR A 129 -18.97 -8.49 9.84
N SER A 130 -18.44 -9.60 9.34
CA SER A 130 -19.25 -10.62 8.64
C SER A 130 -20.27 -11.31 9.55
N ASN A 131 -20.11 -11.25 10.87
CA ASN A 131 -21.04 -11.76 11.86
C ASN A 131 -22.10 -10.73 12.29
N GLY A 132 -22.24 -9.62 11.55
CA GLY A 132 -23.36 -8.68 11.66
C GLY A 132 -23.18 -7.55 12.66
N TYR A 133 -21.95 -7.25 13.06
CA TYR A 133 -21.68 -6.03 13.83
C TYR A 133 -21.32 -4.89 12.88
N GLU A 134 -21.90 -3.75 13.16
CA GLU A 134 -21.59 -2.48 12.50
C GLU A 134 -21.34 -1.41 13.54
N MET A 135 -20.23 -0.70 13.43
CA MET A 135 -19.83 0.35 14.38
C MET A 135 -19.48 1.63 13.62
N GLU A 136 -19.99 2.75 14.09
CA GLU A 136 -19.64 4.07 13.57
C GLU A 136 -19.21 5.01 14.71
N THR A 137 -18.14 5.77 14.44
CA THR A 137 -17.62 6.81 15.35
C THR A 137 -16.94 7.91 14.55
N ALA A 138 -16.70 9.06 15.16
CA ALA A 138 -15.97 10.16 14.54
C ALA A 138 -14.53 9.79 14.16
N GLY A 139 -13.90 8.89 14.93
CA GLY A 139 -12.55 8.42 14.67
C GLY A 139 -12.03 7.46 15.74
N PHE A 140 -10.81 6.98 15.53
CA PHE A 140 -10.07 6.14 16.48
C PHE A 140 -8.63 6.62 16.61
N ILE A 141 -8.10 6.50 17.81
CA ILE A 141 -6.66 6.63 18.08
C ILE A 141 -6.16 5.28 18.58
N ALA A 142 -5.18 4.73 17.87
CA ALA A 142 -4.49 3.50 18.24
C ALA A 142 -3.05 3.82 18.69
N ASN A 143 -2.61 3.19 19.75
CA ASN A 143 -1.22 3.22 20.20
C ASN A 143 -0.60 1.84 19.98
N PHE A 144 0.40 1.77 19.10
CA PHE A 144 1.01 0.49 18.71
C PHE A 144 1.91 -0.10 19.80
N SER A 145 2.45 0.75 20.70
CA SER A 145 3.29 0.26 21.80
C SER A 145 2.50 -0.47 22.87
N THR A 146 1.26 -0.04 23.10
CA THR A 146 0.40 -0.59 24.16
C THR A 146 -0.73 -1.45 23.65
N GLY A 147 -0.95 -1.48 22.31
CA GLY A 147 -2.11 -2.13 21.70
C GLY A 147 -3.45 -1.46 22.03
N ARG A 148 -3.43 -0.28 22.68
CA ARG A 148 -4.64 0.41 23.12
C ARG A 148 -5.28 1.19 21.99
N ILE A 149 -6.62 1.03 21.82
CA ILE A 149 -7.41 1.77 20.85
C ILE A 149 -8.52 2.53 21.60
N VAL A 150 -8.72 3.79 21.25
CA VAL A 150 -9.74 4.66 21.87
C VAL A 150 -10.55 5.31 20.76
N SER A 151 -11.89 5.33 20.91
CA SER A 151 -12.74 6.06 19.99
C SER A 151 -12.66 7.57 20.22
N GLU A 152 -12.72 8.36 19.15
CA GLU A 152 -12.87 9.81 19.22
C GLU A 152 -14.35 10.18 19.23
N GLY A 153 -14.90 10.40 20.44
CA GLY A 153 -16.29 10.77 20.65
C GLY A 153 -17.25 9.58 20.75
N ALA A 154 -18.52 9.89 20.64
CA ALA A 154 -19.59 8.91 20.74
C ALA A 154 -19.55 7.91 19.59
N LEU A 155 -20.03 6.70 19.88
CA LEU A 155 -20.13 5.63 18.90
C LEU A 155 -21.52 4.99 18.94
N GLU A 156 -21.91 4.50 17.77
CA GLU A 156 -23.11 3.69 17.59
C GLU A 156 -22.69 2.30 17.12
N VAL A 157 -23.23 1.28 17.74
CA VAL A 157 -22.99 -0.13 17.38
C VAL A 157 -24.32 -0.78 17.08
N GLN A 158 -24.46 -1.32 15.89
CA GLN A 158 -25.55 -2.22 15.53
C GLN A 158 -25.01 -3.66 15.67
N ALA A 159 -25.74 -4.48 16.38
CA ALA A 159 -25.39 -5.87 16.60
C ALA A 159 -26.61 -6.76 16.32
N PRO A 160 -26.41 -8.05 16.05
CA PRO A 160 -27.54 -9.00 15.82
C PRO A 160 -28.56 -9.04 16.95
N PHE A 161 -28.16 -8.70 18.17
CA PHE A 161 -29.03 -8.69 19.35
C PHE A 161 -29.58 -7.29 19.68
N GLY A 162 -29.28 -6.24 18.95
CA GLY A 162 -29.78 -4.89 19.20
C GLY A 162 -28.80 -3.78 18.89
N ALA A 163 -29.15 -2.58 19.35
CA ALA A 163 -28.35 -1.37 19.15
C ALA A 163 -27.73 -0.88 20.47
N LEU A 164 -26.44 -0.50 20.42
CA LEU A 164 -25.70 0.04 21.54
C LEU A 164 -25.17 1.44 21.16
N THR A 165 -25.33 2.41 22.07
CA THR A 165 -24.67 3.71 21.96
C THR A 165 -23.79 3.92 23.18
N ALA A 166 -22.63 4.54 23.00
CA ALA A 166 -21.73 4.89 24.08
C ALA A 166 -21.02 6.22 23.78
N GLY A 167 -20.61 6.92 24.81
CA GLY A 167 -19.84 8.16 24.62
C GLY A 167 -18.37 7.91 24.28
N ASN A 168 -17.86 6.72 24.58
CA ASN A 168 -16.46 6.34 24.30
C ASN A 168 -16.31 4.82 24.31
N LEU A 169 -15.37 4.32 23.48
CA LEU A 169 -14.89 2.94 23.48
C LEU A 169 -13.39 2.93 23.76
N VAL A 170 -12.97 2.05 24.63
CA VAL A 170 -11.58 1.73 24.88
C VAL A 170 -11.40 0.23 24.62
N ILE A 171 -10.44 -0.14 23.76
CA ILE A 171 -10.00 -1.50 23.54
C ILE A 171 -8.58 -1.58 24.10
N GLU A 172 -8.34 -2.49 25.00
CA GLU A 172 -7.01 -2.70 25.61
C GLU A 172 -6.85 -4.14 26.04
N THR A 173 -5.60 -4.57 26.17
CA THR A 173 -5.24 -5.85 26.78
C THR A 173 -4.79 -5.57 28.20
N PRO A 174 -5.55 -5.99 29.24
CA PRO A 174 -5.17 -5.77 30.64
C PRO A 174 -3.86 -6.47 30.98
N GLU A 175 -3.09 -5.91 31.92
CA GLU A 175 -1.86 -6.51 32.40
C GLU A 175 -2.10 -7.93 32.97
N GLY A 176 -1.32 -8.91 32.49
CA GLY A 176 -1.39 -10.31 32.95
C GLY A 176 -2.43 -11.16 32.26
N THR A 177 -3.03 -10.69 31.18
CA THR A 177 -3.91 -11.47 30.31
C THR A 177 -3.50 -11.27 28.85
N ASP A 178 -3.80 -12.26 27.99
CA ASP A 178 -3.65 -12.15 26.54
C ASP A 178 -5.00 -11.81 25.88
N GLU A 179 -6.05 -11.59 26.68
CA GLU A 179 -7.40 -11.32 26.19
C GLU A 179 -7.64 -9.81 26.01
N GLN A 180 -8.14 -9.40 24.82
CA GLN A 180 -8.59 -8.04 24.58
C GLN A 180 -9.95 -7.79 25.25
N VAL A 181 -10.06 -6.64 25.92
CA VAL A 181 -11.29 -6.19 26.56
C VAL A 181 -11.78 -4.93 25.86
N MET A 182 -13.08 -4.90 25.54
CA MET A 182 -13.79 -3.73 25.03
C MET A 182 -14.56 -3.07 26.15
N LEU A 183 -14.24 -1.83 26.48
CA LEU A 183 -14.89 -1.04 27.52
C LEU A 183 -15.70 0.08 26.89
N PHE A 184 -17.02 -0.03 26.97
CA PHE A 184 -17.93 1.05 26.58
C PHE A 184 -18.20 1.95 27.77
N GLN A 185 -18.03 3.26 27.60
CA GLN A 185 -18.06 4.23 28.69
C GLN A 185 -18.88 5.49 28.33
N ASN A 186 -19.10 6.33 29.32
CA ASN A 186 -19.69 7.67 29.15
C ASN A 186 -21.13 7.66 28.57
N GLY A 187 -22.05 7.02 29.29
CA GLY A 187 -23.46 6.99 28.91
C GLY A 187 -23.82 5.85 27.97
N VAL A 188 -23.55 4.62 28.41
CA VAL A 188 -23.88 3.43 27.65
C VAL A 188 -25.36 3.15 27.66
N ARG A 189 -25.95 2.97 26.48
CA ARG A 189 -27.35 2.58 26.31
C ARG A 189 -27.41 1.38 25.35
N LEU A 190 -27.99 0.29 25.83
CA LEU A 190 -28.26 -0.89 25.01
C LEU A 190 -29.77 -1.03 24.84
N VAL A 191 -30.20 -1.19 23.59
CA VAL A 191 -31.58 -1.54 23.23
C VAL A 191 -31.55 -2.93 22.64
N TYR A 192 -32.01 -3.88 23.41
CA TYR A 192 -32.06 -5.29 22.99
C TYR A 192 -33.26 -5.54 22.08
N THR A 193 -33.03 -6.23 20.97
CA THR A 193 -34.08 -6.69 20.05
C THR A 193 -34.08 -8.20 20.04
N SER A 194 -35.14 -8.82 20.61
CA SER A 194 -35.29 -10.27 20.56
C SER A 194 -35.54 -10.72 19.13
N GLN A 195 -34.68 -11.57 18.61
CA GLN A 195 -34.97 -12.31 17.37
C GLN A 195 -36.00 -13.39 17.71
N GLN A 196 -37.17 -13.32 17.07
CA GLN A 196 -38.19 -14.39 17.11
C GLN A 196 -37.93 -15.39 15.99
#